data_43ccfc7e4fad033b39fb86d87c9007d7
#
_entry.id   43ccfc7e4fad033b39fb86d87c9007d7
#
_cell.length_a   1.000
_cell.length_b   1.000
_cell.length_c   1.000
_cell.angle_alpha   90.00
_cell.angle_beta   90.00
_cell.angle_gamma   90.00
#
_symmetry.space_group_name_H-M   'P 1'
#
loop_
_entity.id
_entity.type
_entity.pdbx_description
1 polymer ?
#
loop_
_entity_poly.entity_id
_entity_poly.type
_entity_poly.pdbx_seq_one_letter_code
_entity_poly.pdbx_strand_id
1 'polypeptide(L)' 'MANHLTPEELSKEMGIDRLEVIRVCMQEGVPIYQGKIDKTLFQAQLAALEAFRPPEAMAS' A
#
# COMPACT_ATOMS: atom_id res chain seq x y z
N MET A 1 -1.16 -18.47 8.17
CA MET A 1 -0.20 -17.66 7.43
C MET A 1 -0.28 -16.22 7.83
N ALA A 2 0.84 -15.66 8.10
CA ALA A 2 0.87 -14.25 8.49
C ALA A 2 0.72 -13.38 7.25
N ASN A 3 -0.27 -12.49 7.30
CA ASN A 3 -0.43 -11.50 6.24
C ASN A 3 0.23 -10.19 6.59
N HIS A 4 1.10 -10.23 7.61
CA HIS A 4 1.74 -9.02 8.09
C HIS A 4 3.18 -8.98 7.59
N LEU A 5 3.50 -7.93 6.84
CA LEU A 5 4.82 -7.76 6.25
C LEU A 5 5.38 -6.40 6.66
N THR A 6 6.70 -6.33 6.72
CA THR A 6 7.33 -5.03 6.93
C THR A 6 7.15 -4.18 5.67
N PRO A 7 7.31 -2.85 5.80
CA PRO A 7 7.21 -2.00 4.61
C PRO A 7 8.20 -2.41 3.52
N GLU A 8 9.38 -2.87 3.93
CA GLU A 8 10.38 -3.30 2.96
C GLU A 8 9.93 -4.55 2.23
N GLU A 9 9.34 -5.50 2.96
CA GLU A 9 8.84 -6.71 2.33
C GLU A 9 7.69 -6.41 1.40
N LEU A 10 6.80 -5.52 1.82
CA LEU A 10 5.69 -5.13 0.97
C LEU A 10 6.17 -4.44 -0.30
N SER A 11 7.17 -3.58 -0.18
CA SER A 11 7.69 -2.88 -1.35
C SER A 11 8.22 -3.86 -2.38
N LYS A 12 8.87 -4.92 -1.94
CA LYS A 12 9.39 -5.92 -2.85
C LYS A 12 8.26 -6.74 -3.47
N GLU A 13 7.28 -7.09 -2.66
CA GLU A 13 6.14 -7.87 -3.15
C GLU A 13 5.33 -7.12 -4.18
N MET A 14 5.10 -5.84 -3.91
CA MET A 14 4.23 -5.03 -4.77
C MET A 14 4.98 -4.34 -5.88
N GLY A 15 6.31 -4.33 -5.82
CA GLY A 15 7.10 -3.65 -6.83
C GLY A 15 7.03 -2.14 -6.74
N ILE A 16 6.85 -1.61 -5.54
CA ILE A 16 6.79 -0.16 -5.34
C ILE A 16 7.84 0.24 -4.30
N ASP A 17 8.05 1.55 -4.20
CA ASP A 17 9.02 2.09 -3.28
C ASP A 17 8.57 1.91 -1.83
N ARG A 18 9.54 1.66 -0.94
CA ARG A 18 9.22 1.53 0.48
C ARG A 18 8.55 2.78 1.02
N LEU A 19 9.02 3.94 0.60
CA LEU A 19 8.41 5.19 1.04
C LEU A 19 6.97 5.31 0.56
N GLU A 20 6.69 4.78 -0.62
CA GLU A 20 5.33 4.78 -1.14
C GLU A 20 4.43 3.91 -0.28
N VAL A 21 4.94 2.76 0.17
CA VAL A 21 4.18 1.89 1.05
C VAL A 21 3.80 2.64 2.32
N ILE A 22 4.78 3.32 2.92
CA ILE A 22 4.54 4.05 4.17
C ILE A 22 3.54 5.18 3.92
N ARG A 23 3.69 5.88 2.81
CA ARG A 23 2.79 7.00 2.49
C ARG A 23 1.36 6.52 2.36
N VAL A 24 1.13 5.42 1.66
CA VAL A 24 -0.21 4.89 1.49
C VAL A 24 -0.79 4.50 2.84
N CYS A 25 0.01 3.86 3.69
CA CYS A 25 -0.47 3.49 5.00
C CYS A 25 -0.92 4.71 5.80
N MET A 26 -0.17 5.79 5.73
CA MET A 26 -0.51 6.98 6.47
C MET A 26 -1.72 7.70 5.89
N GLN A 27 -1.81 7.75 4.57
CA GLN A 27 -2.90 8.44 3.92
C GLN A 27 -4.23 7.70 4.03
N GLU A 28 -4.19 6.39 3.91
CA GLU A 28 -5.40 5.59 3.90
C GLU A 28 -5.72 4.99 5.26
N GLY A 29 -4.90 5.28 6.25
CA GLY A 29 -5.17 4.78 7.59
C GLY A 29 -4.96 3.29 7.76
N VAL A 30 -4.08 2.71 6.96
CA VAL A 30 -3.74 1.32 7.14
C VAL A 30 -2.88 1.17 8.38
N PRO A 31 -3.34 0.40 9.37
CA PRO A 31 -2.58 0.31 10.63
C PRO A 31 -1.26 -0.43 10.44
N ILE A 32 -0.25 0.09 11.10
CA ILE A 32 1.05 -0.57 11.17
C ILE A 32 1.21 -1.10 12.57
N TYR A 33 1.23 -2.41 12.70
CA TYR A 33 1.28 -3.07 14.00
C TYR A 33 2.64 -3.71 14.20
N GLN A 34 3.35 -3.24 15.20
CA GLN A 34 4.68 -3.75 15.52
C GLN A 34 5.62 -3.68 14.30
N GLY A 35 5.50 -2.61 13.53
CA GLY A 35 6.34 -2.43 12.36
C GLY A 35 5.93 -3.26 11.16
N LYS A 36 4.77 -3.90 11.22
CA LYS A 36 4.29 -4.72 10.12
C LYS A 36 2.93 -4.26 9.66
N ILE A 37 2.67 -4.46 8.38
CA ILE A 37 1.45 -3.99 7.73
C ILE A 37 0.64 -5.20 7.27
N ASP A 38 -0.67 -5.12 7.45
CA ASP A 38 -1.57 -6.16 6.96
C ASP A 38 -1.59 -6.10 5.44
N LYS A 39 -1.05 -7.12 4.79
CA LYS A 39 -0.95 -7.14 3.34
C LYS A 39 -2.31 -7.07 2.67
N THR A 40 -3.26 -7.83 3.18
CA THR A 40 -4.60 -7.86 2.59
C THR A 40 -5.24 -6.48 2.64
N LEU A 41 -5.14 -5.83 3.79
CA LEU A 41 -5.72 -4.50 3.94
C LEU A 41 -5.00 -3.49 3.06
N PHE A 42 -3.68 -3.59 2.99
CA PHE A 42 -2.90 -2.68 2.15
C PHE A 42 -3.29 -2.84 0.68
N GLN A 43 -3.41 -4.07 0.22
CA GLN A 43 -3.80 -4.33 -1.16
C GLN A 43 -5.19 -3.80 -1.46
N ALA A 44 -6.11 -3.95 -0.53
CA ALA A 44 -7.46 -3.44 -0.71
C ALA A 44 -7.47 -1.94 -0.83
N GLN A 45 -6.69 -1.25 -0.01
CA GLN A 45 -6.62 0.20 -0.08
C GLN A 45 -5.94 0.67 -1.35
N LEU A 46 -4.89 -0.02 -1.76
CA LEU A 46 -4.20 0.35 -2.99
C LEU A 46 -5.10 0.19 -4.19
N ALA A 47 -5.87 -0.89 -4.23
CA ALA A 47 -6.82 -1.11 -5.32
C ALA A 47 -7.88 -0.03 -5.34
N ALA A 48 -8.35 0.39 -4.17
CA ALA A 48 -9.33 1.45 -4.09
C ALA A 48 -8.78 2.77 -4.60
N LEU A 49 -7.52 3.06 -4.27
CA LEU A 49 -6.88 4.27 -4.76
C LEU A 49 -6.78 4.27 -6.27
N GLU A 50 -6.40 3.14 -6.84
CA GLU A 50 -6.27 3.06 -8.29
C GLU A 50 -7.61 3.15 -8.98
N ALA A 51 -8.65 2.61 -8.35
CA ALA A 51 -9.98 2.68 -8.92
C ALA A 51 -10.50 4.12 -8.95
N PHE A 52 -10.05 4.96 -8.02
CA PHE A 52 -10.47 6.35 -7.97
C PHE A 52 -9.61 7.28 -8.79
N ARG A 53 -8.52 6.77 -9.36
CA ARG A 53 -7.62 7.61 -10.11
C ARG A 53 -8.29 8.07 -11.39
N PRO A 54 -8.33 9.38 -11.65
CA PRO A 54 -8.97 9.87 -12.88
C PRO A 54 -8.16 9.49 -14.10
N PRO A 55 -8.83 9.23 -15.22
CA PRO A 55 -8.13 8.85 -16.45
C PRO A 55 -7.14 9.90 -16.93
N GLU A 56 -7.43 11.16 -16.70
CA GLU A 56 -6.52 12.23 -17.14
C GLU A 56 -5.18 12.14 -16.46
N ALA A 57 -5.17 11.66 -15.22
CA ALA A 57 -3.91 11.56 -14.51
C ALA A 57 -2.95 10.61 -15.22
N MET A 58 -3.50 9.66 -15.94
CA MET A 58 -2.69 8.73 -16.69
C MET A 58 -2.35 9.25 -18.07
N ALA A 59 -3.21 10.06 -18.61
CA ALA A 59 -3.00 10.61 -19.95
C ALA A 59 -1.95 11.69 -19.97
N SER A 60 -1.74 12.36 -18.87
CA SER A 60 -0.79 13.48 -18.82
C SER A 60 0.64 13.03 -18.67
#